data_7fc147622fb06ea52dadc29cb041831d
#
_entry.id   7fc147622fb06ea52dadc29cb041831d
#
_cell.length_a   1.000
_cell.length_b   1.000
_cell.length_c   1.000
_cell.angle_alpha   90.00
_cell.angle_beta   90.00
_cell.angle_gamma   90.00
#
_symmetry.space_group_name_H-M   'P 1'
#
loop_
_entity.id
_entity.type
_entity.pdbx_description
1 polymer ?
#
loop_
_entity_poly.entity_id
_entity_poly.type
_entity_poly.pdbx_seq_one_letter_code
_entity_poly.pdbx_strand_id
1 'polypeptide(L)'
;MFKISEQESILLFYMGRSPLGILLYPVYAFLVGDVLIDTGTNRAGHEFLEALKGRRIAGIINTHHHEDHIGNNADVQQHFGINIYAHPLTLPYLENPRLNDLHLYQRIVWDWPRPSKGEAVGASVKAGPYHLEVIHSPGHAEDHICLYEPDKKWLFTGDLFCGTNFVYLRQDENYLQILDTLKKLSALNIETIFCNLKGVVQDGKIALAKKISTMERLRDDVFRLRDRGLSPQRIRQKVLGREDARHFFTRGHYSKQNTVDSILSGKRPANR
;
A
#
# COMPACT_ATOMS: atom_id res chain seq x y z
N MET A 1 -18.97 -3.68 -2.74
CA MET A 1 -19.10 -2.40 -3.48
C MET A 1 -17.97 -2.31 -4.48
N PHE A 2 -18.32 -1.96 -5.71
CA PHE A 2 -17.36 -1.78 -6.80
C PHE A 2 -17.71 -0.50 -7.57
N LYS A 3 -16.71 0.32 -7.90
CA LYS A 3 -16.88 1.54 -8.70
C LYS A 3 -15.70 1.71 -9.63
N ILE A 4 -15.97 2.25 -10.82
CA ILE A 4 -14.95 2.61 -11.81
C ILE A 4 -14.96 4.12 -11.98
N SER A 5 -13.81 4.71 -12.06
CA SER A 5 -13.60 6.10 -12.46
C SER A 5 -12.38 6.21 -13.35
N GLU A 6 -12.25 7.32 -14.06
CA GLU A 6 -11.10 7.59 -14.90
C GLU A 6 -10.51 8.94 -14.54
N GLN A 7 -9.20 9.00 -14.43
CA GLN A 7 -8.44 10.23 -14.24
C GLN A 7 -7.11 10.13 -14.96
N GLU A 8 -6.75 11.17 -15.73
CA GLU A 8 -5.49 11.25 -16.50
C GLU A 8 -5.25 10.03 -17.41
N SER A 9 -6.32 9.48 -18.02
CA SER A 9 -6.30 8.27 -18.85
C SER A 9 -5.95 6.98 -18.08
N ILE A 10 -6.04 7.01 -16.76
CA ILE A 10 -5.91 5.84 -15.89
C ILE A 10 -7.28 5.44 -15.39
N LEU A 11 -7.63 4.16 -15.51
CA LEU A 11 -8.84 3.63 -14.89
C LEU A 11 -8.56 3.24 -13.45
N LEU A 12 -9.41 3.71 -12.56
CA LEU A 12 -9.38 3.42 -11.14
C LEU A 12 -10.51 2.47 -10.79
N PHE A 13 -10.19 1.36 -10.19
CA PHE A 13 -11.14 0.37 -9.69
C PHE A 13 -11.19 0.44 -8.17
N TYR A 14 -12.23 1.08 -7.64
CA TYR A 14 -12.46 1.19 -6.19
C TYR A 14 -13.33 0.02 -5.74
N MET A 15 -12.82 -0.81 -4.85
CA MET A 15 -13.46 -2.04 -4.45
C MET A 15 -13.27 -2.38 -2.98
N GLY A 16 -14.27 -3.05 -2.42
CA GLY A 16 -14.22 -3.53 -1.04
C GLY A 16 -15.48 -4.29 -0.65
N ARG A 17 -15.39 -5.05 0.41
CA ARG A 17 -16.54 -5.75 0.98
C ARG A 17 -17.52 -4.76 1.59
N SER A 18 -18.81 -4.91 1.32
CA SER A 18 -19.87 -4.03 1.85
C SER A 18 -21.01 -4.81 2.48
N PRO A 19 -20.80 -5.45 3.64
CA PRO A 19 -21.89 -6.11 4.36
C PRO A 19 -22.86 -5.05 4.89
N LEU A 20 -24.14 -5.25 4.67
CA LEU A 20 -25.21 -4.34 5.13
C LEU A 20 -25.02 -2.87 4.70
N GLY A 21 -24.36 -2.64 3.55
CA GLY A 21 -24.08 -1.30 3.04
C GLY A 21 -22.89 -0.57 3.68
N ILE A 22 -22.25 -1.15 4.70
CA ILE A 22 -21.05 -0.59 5.34
C ILE A 22 -19.82 -1.06 4.58
N LEU A 23 -19.10 -0.13 3.99
CA LEU A 23 -17.88 -0.42 3.24
C LEU A 23 -16.69 -0.65 4.20
N LEU A 24 -16.11 -1.85 4.11
CA LEU A 24 -14.99 -2.25 4.95
C LEU A 24 -13.69 -2.16 4.15
N TYR A 25 -12.77 -1.31 4.60
CA TYR A 25 -11.40 -1.18 4.08
C TYR A 25 -11.28 -1.30 2.56
N PRO A 26 -11.85 -0.36 1.81
CA PRO A 26 -11.78 -0.39 0.35
C PRO A 26 -10.39 -0.05 -0.14
N VAL A 27 -10.05 -0.60 -1.30
CA VAL A 27 -8.77 -0.37 -1.98
C VAL A 27 -8.99 0.01 -3.43
N TYR A 28 -7.98 0.65 -4.01
CA TYR A 28 -7.90 0.93 -5.43
C TYR A 28 -6.94 -0.04 -6.12
N ALA A 29 -7.30 -0.45 -7.34
CA ALA A 29 -6.39 -0.97 -8.34
C ALA A 29 -6.43 -0.04 -9.55
N PHE A 30 -5.40 -0.06 -10.39
CA PHE A 30 -5.27 0.88 -11.50
C PHE A 30 -5.00 0.14 -12.80
N LEU A 31 -5.60 0.59 -13.92
CA LEU A 31 -5.20 0.19 -15.26
C LEU A 31 -4.50 1.37 -15.94
N VAL A 32 -3.21 1.22 -16.19
CA VAL A 32 -2.35 2.20 -16.83
C VAL A 32 -1.98 1.68 -18.21
N GLY A 33 -2.45 2.34 -19.26
CA GLY A 33 -2.33 1.79 -20.60
C GLY A 33 -2.98 0.41 -20.73
N ASP A 34 -2.16 -0.64 -20.77
CA ASP A 34 -2.60 -2.03 -20.85
C ASP A 34 -2.08 -2.91 -19.69
N VAL A 35 -1.54 -2.28 -18.61
CA VAL A 35 -1.01 -2.98 -17.45
C VAL A 35 -1.81 -2.64 -16.20
N LEU A 36 -2.21 -3.67 -15.45
CA LEU A 36 -2.84 -3.52 -14.15
C LEU A 36 -1.77 -3.31 -13.08
N ILE A 37 -1.95 -2.29 -12.25
CA ILE A 37 -1.21 -2.11 -11.00
C ILE A 37 -2.12 -2.58 -9.87
N ASP A 38 -1.76 -3.69 -9.26
CA ASP A 38 -2.55 -4.47 -8.31
C ASP A 38 -3.90 -4.97 -8.89
N THR A 39 -4.55 -5.85 -8.16
CA THR A 39 -5.82 -6.47 -8.56
C THR A 39 -6.89 -6.38 -7.47
N GLY A 40 -6.62 -5.66 -6.39
CA GLY A 40 -7.57 -5.45 -5.31
C GLY A 40 -7.94 -6.70 -4.53
N THR A 41 -9.13 -6.69 -3.92
CA THR A 41 -9.64 -7.78 -3.08
C THR A 41 -10.46 -8.80 -3.89
N ASN A 42 -10.31 -10.09 -3.57
CA ASN A 42 -11.10 -11.17 -4.18
C ASN A 42 -12.62 -11.05 -3.89
N ARG A 43 -13.01 -10.25 -2.89
CA ARG A 43 -14.43 -9.99 -2.55
C ARG A 43 -15.19 -9.21 -3.63
N ALA A 44 -14.49 -8.63 -4.58
CA ALA A 44 -15.06 -7.92 -5.74
C ALA A 44 -14.59 -8.53 -7.08
N GLY A 45 -14.14 -9.80 -7.07
CA GLY A 45 -13.50 -10.43 -8.22
C GLY A 45 -14.39 -10.53 -9.45
N HIS A 46 -15.67 -10.85 -9.26
CA HIS A 46 -16.62 -10.95 -10.38
C HIS A 46 -16.80 -9.60 -11.07
N GLU A 47 -17.11 -8.55 -10.31
CA GLU A 47 -17.31 -7.20 -10.83
C GLU A 47 -16.03 -6.66 -11.48
N PHE A 48 -14.87 -6.99 -10.89
CA PHE A 48 -13.57 -6.58 -11.43
C PHE A 48 -13.29 -7.24 -12.77
N LEU A 49 -13.49 -8.55 -12.90
CA LEU A 49 -13.33 -9.26 -14.18
C LEU A 49 -14.30 -8.74 -15.26
N GLU A 50 -15.58 -8.52 -14.90
CA GLU A 50 -16.55 -7.95 -15.84
C GLU A 50 -16.11 -6.56 -16.33
N ALA A 51 -15.55 -5.74 -15.46
CA ALA A 51 -15.05 -4.41 -15.80
C ALA A 51 -13.83 -4.45 -16.74
N LEU A 52 -13.07 -5.53 -16.75
CA LEU A 52 -11.91 -5.71 -17.62
C LEU A 52 -12.26 -6.28 -18.99
N LYS A 53 -13.46 -6.86 -19.19
CA LYS A 53 -13.87 -7.42 -20.47
C LYS A 53 -13.82 -6.39 -21.60
N GLY A 54 -13.35 -6.84 -22.76
CA GLY A 54 -13.19 -5.98 -23.94
C GLY A 54 -12.03 -5.00 -23.88
N ARG A 55 -11.26 -4.98 -22.77
CA ARG A 55 -10.04 -4.19 -22.64
C ARG A 55 -8.81 -5.03 -22.98
N ARG A 56 -7.78 -4.38 -23.50
CA ARG A 56 -6.47 -5.01 -23.64
C ARG A 56 -5.77 -4.99 -22.29
N ILE A 57 -5.43 -6.16 -21.78
CA ILE A 57 -4.63 -6.34 -20.57
C ILE A 57 -3.39 -7.14 -20.98
N ALA A 58 -2.21 -6.54 -20.82
CA ALA A 58 -0.94 -7.15 -21.22
C ALA A 58 -0.17 -7.77 -20.03
N GLY A 59 -0.50 -7.36 -18.80
CA GLY A 59 0.14 -7.87 -17.60
C GLY A 59 -0.39 -7.25 -16.33
N ILE A 60 0.05 -7.81 -15.20
CA ILE A 60 -0.19 -7.28 -13.85
C ILE A 60 1.16 -6.95 -13.24
N ILE A 61 1.25 -5.83 -12.51
CA ILE A 61 2.35 -5.52 -11.59
C ILE A 61 1.76 -5.43 -10.20
N ASN A 62 2.27 -6.24 -9.26
CA ASN A 62 1.89 -6.11 -7.86
C ASN A 62 2.87 -5.22 -7.11
N THR A 63 2.32 -4.29 -6.33
CA THR A 63 3.12 -3.41 -5.47
C THR A 63 3.73 -4.16 -4.30
N HIS A 64 3.02 -5.15 -3.74
CA HIS A 64 3.47 -6.04 -2.66
C HIS A 64 2.48 -7.22 -2.47
N HIS A 65 2.79 -8.11 -1.52
CA HIS A 65 2.11 -9.42 -1.37
C HIS A 65 0.78 -9.40 -0.61
N HIS A 66 0.33 -8.26 -0.07
CA HIS A 66 -0.89 -8.26 0.75
C HIS A 66 -2.15 -8.66 -0.04
N GLU A 67 -3.07 -9.29 0.66
CA GLU A 67 -4.26 -9.96 0.14
C GLU A 67 -5.24 -9.03 -0.60
N ASP A 68 -5.21 -7.76 -0.29
CA ASP A 68 -6.02 -6.71 -0.94
C ASP A 68 -5.32 -6.03 -2.13
N HIS A 69 -4.14 -6.52 -2.50
CA HIS A 69 -3.39 -6.12 -3.69
C HIS A 69 -3.27 -7.23 -4.72
N ILE A 70 -3.18 -8.49 -4.27
CA ILE A 70 -3.04 -9.66 -5.15
C ILE A 70 -4.35 -10.48 -5.26
N GLY A 71 -5.46 -9.97 -4.73
CA GLY A 71 -6.70 -10.71 -4.50
C GLY A 71 -7.29 -11.37 -5.74
N ASN A 72 -7.21 -10.73 -6.89
CA ASN A 72 -7.78 -11.24 -8.14
C ASN A 72 -6.72 -11.68 -9.17
N ASN A 73 -5.45 -11.80 -8.75
CA ASN A 73 -4.36 -12.19 -9.64
C ASN A 73 -4.67 -13.46 -10.44
N ALA A 74 -5.06 -14.52 -9.75
CA ALA A 74 -5.31 -15.82 -10.37
C ALA A 74 -6.44 -15.76 -11.41
N ASP A 75 -7.53 -15.04 -11.10
CA ASP A 75 -8.69 -14.93 -11.98
C ASP A 75 -8.36 -14.12 -13.23
N VAL A 76 -7.65 -12.99 -13.07
CA VAL A 76 -7.23 -12.15 -14.18
C VAL A 76 -6.19 -12.87 -15.02
N GLN A 77 -5.19 -13.52 -14.41
CA GLN A 77 -4.16 -14.30 -15.10
C GLN A 77 -4.79 -15.41 -15.95
N GLN A 78 -5.71 -16.17 -15.38
CA GLN A 78 -6.40 -17.25 -16.07
C GLN A 78 -7.27 -16.74 -17.24
N HIS A 79 -7.98 -15.61 -17.04
CA HIS A 79 -8.90 -15.09 -18.03
C HIS A 79 -8.20 -14.48 -19.25
N PHE A 80 -7.10 -13.75 -19.02
CA PHE A 80 -6.38 -13.03 -20.08
C PHE A 80 -5.12 -13.76 -20.58
N GLY A 81 -4.65 -14.80 -19.90
CA GLY A 81 -3.43 -15.54 -20.26
C GLY A 81 -2.15 -14.69 -20.16
N ILE A 82 -2.05 -13.85 -19.14
CA ILE A 82 -1.00 -12.84 -18.97
C ILE A 82 -0.03 -13.16 -17.84
N ASN A 83 1.14 -12.48 -17.87
CA ASN A 83 2.13 -12.58 -16.81
C ASN A 83 1.82 -11.63 -15.64
N ILE A 84 2.27 -12.01 -14.45
CA ILE A 84 2.27 -11.19 -13.24
C ILE A 84 3.72 -10.87 -12.90
N TYR A 85 4.02 -9.60 -12.71
CA TYR A 85 5.33 -9.08 -12.32
C TYR A 85 5.28 -8.55 -10.91
N ALA A 86 6.28 -8.91 -10.10
CA ALA A 86 6.35 -8.48 -8.71
C ALA A 86 7.79 -8.48 -8.21
N HIS A 87 8.03 -7.87 -7.05
CA HIS A 87 9.31 -7.99 -6.38
C HIS A 87 9.65 -9.47 -6.09
N PRO A 88 10.91 -9.92 -6.18
CA PRO A 88 11.26 -11.33 -5.94
C PRO A 88 10.74 -11.89 -4.61
N LEU A 89 10.69 -11.08 -3.55
CA LEU A 89 10.15 -11.49 -2.24
C LEU A 89 8.62 -11.70 -2.25
N THR A 90 7.90 -11.17 -3.24
CA THR A 90 6.45 -11.37 -3.41
C THR A 90 6.13 -12.76 -3.98
N LEU A 91 7.02 -13.32 -4.83
CA LEU A 91 6.73 -14.51 -5.62
C LEU A 91 6.29 -15.73 -4.79
N PRO A 92 6.91 -16.05 -3.65
CA PRO A 92 6.45 -17.15 -2.80
C PRO A 92 5.00 -16.98 -2.32
N TYR A 93 4.57 -15.76 -2.05
CA TYR A 93 3.20 -15.44 -1.61
C TYR A 93 2.18 -15.54 -2.75
N LEU A 94 2.60 -15.30 -4.00
CA LEU A 94 1.76 -15.55 -5.18
C LEU A 94 1.49 -17.04 -5.36
N GLU A 95 2.51 -17.87 -5.22
CA GLU A 95 2.40 -19.32 -5.37
C GLU A 95 1.66 -19.97 -4.20
N ASN A 96 1.91 -19.50 -2.99
CA ASN A 96 1.28 -19.98 -1.77
C ASN A 96 0.82 -18.81 -0.88
N PRO A 97 -0.36 -18.24 -1.12
CA PRO A 97 -0.89 -17.13 -0.32
C PRO A 97 -1.08 -17.45 1.17
N ARG A 98 -1.08 -18.74 1.55
CA ARG A 98 -1.16 -19.17 2.95
C ARG A 98 0.10 -18.90 3.75
N LEU A 99 1.21 -18.57 3.11
CA LEU A 99 2.42 -18.07 3.79
C LEU A 99 2.14 -16.74 4.53
N ASN A 100 1.18 -15.97 4.06
CA ASN A 100 0.66 -14.82 4.80
C ASN A 100 -0.37 -15.30 5.83
N ASP A 101 0.01 -15.29 7.11
CA ASP A 101 -0.89 -15.70 8.22
C ASP A 101 -1.91 -14.60 8.54
N LEU A 102 -3.02 -14.62 7.82
CA LEU A 102 -4.05 -13.61 7.94
C LEU A 102 -4.77 -13.66 9.28
N HIS A 103 -4.81 -12.55 9.98
CA HIS A 103 -5.65 -12.34 11.14
C HIS A 103 -7.14 -12.50 10.79
N LEU A 104 -7.95 -12.83 11.79
CA LEU A 104 -9.41 -13.07 11.60
C LEU A 104 -10.10 -11.92 10.86
N TYR A 105 -9.78 -10.67 11.18
CA TYR A 105 -10.39 -9.52 10.52
C TYR A 105 -9.98 -9.43 9.02
N GLN A 106 -8.74 -9.76 8.66
CA GLN A 106 -8.26 -9.79 7.26
C GLN A 106 -9.02 -10.85 6.47
N ARG A 107 -9.19 -12.05 7.05
CA ARG A 107 -9.99 -13.12 6.45
C ARG A 107 -11.45 -12.72 6.23
N ILE A 108 -12.03 -11.98 7.17
CA ILE A 108 -13.40 -11.48 7.04
C ILE A 108 -13.50 -10.40 5.95
N VAL A 109 -12.55 -9.48 5.91
CA VAL A 109 -12.59 -8.31 5.01
C VAL A 109 -12.16 -8.68 3.60
N TRP A 110 -11.01 -9.33 3.44
CA TRP A 110 -10.37 -9.59 2.14
C TRP A 110 -10.29 -11.06 1.77
N ASP A 111 -10.06 -11.97 2.75
CA ASP A 111 -9.79 -13.40 2.57
C ASP A 111 -8.45 -13.70 1.84
N TRP A 112 -8.05 -15.00 1.79
CA TRP A 112 -6.87 -15.39 1.05
C TRP A 112 -7.10 -15.32 -0.46
N PRO A 113 -6.14 -14.76 -1.21
CA PRO A 113 -6.09 -14.90 -2.66
C PRO A 113 -6.01 -16.36 -3.08
N ARG A 114 -6.37 -16.64 -4.33
CA ARG A 114 -6.03 -17.93 -4.97
C ARG A 114 -4.58 -17.92 -5.42
N PRO A 115 -3.88 -19.08 -5.41
CA PRO A 115 -2.53 -19.21 -5.95
C PRO A 115 -2.44 -18.71 -7.40
N SER A 116 -1.36 -17.99 -7.70
CA SER A 116 -1.03 -17.51 -9.04
C SER A 116 0.46 -17.64 -9.29
N LYS A 117 0.92 -17.44 -10.53
CA LYS A 117 2.36 -17.50 -10.86
C LYS A 117 2.85 -16.15 -11.34
N GLY A 118 3.93 -15.67 -10.75
CA GLY A 118 4.56 -14.41 -11.14
C GLY A 118 6.02 -14.59 -11.50
N GLU A 119 6.57 -13.52 -12.07
CA GLU A 119 7.97 -13.37 -12.43
C GLU A 119 8.55 -12.14 -11.73
N ALA A 120 9.87 -12.17 -11.50
CA ALA A 120 10.55 -11.01 -10.92
C ALA A 120 10.43 -9.80 -11.86
N VAL A 121 9.95 -8.69 -11.33
CA VAL A 121 9.87 -7.43 -12.08
C VAL A 121 11.28 -6.89 -12.34
N GLY A 122 11.51 -6.36 -13.56
CA GLY A 122 12.74 -5.65 -13.91
C GLY A 122 12.81 -4.23 -13.34
N ALA A 123 13.81 -3.47 -13.75
CA ALA A 123 13.96 -2.07 -13.33
C ALA A 123 12.86 -1.15 -13.88
N SER A 124 12.16 -1.56 -14.91
CA SER A 124 11.04 -0.82 -15.50
C SER A 124 10.07 -1.73 -16.23
N VAL A 125 8.85 -1.25 -16.45
CA VAL A 125 7.81 -1.94 -17.22
C VAL A 125 7.16 -0.98 -18.20
N LYS A 126 6.94 -1.45 -19.42
CA LYS A 126 6.17 -0.72 -20.44
C LYS A 126 4.68 -0.99 -20.23
N ALA A 127 3.89 0.06 -20.08
CA ALA A 127 2.45 0.04 -19.89
C ALA A 127 1.76 0.86 -21.01
N GLY A 128 1.48 0.22 -22.15
CA GLY A 128 1.02 0.92 -23.35
C GLY A 128 2.00 2.00 -23.80
N PRO A 129 1.59 3.31 -23.78
CA PRO A 129 2.48 4.42 -24.13
C PRO A 129 3.41 4.86 -22.98
N TYR A 130 3.19 4.35 -21.76
CA TYR A 130 3.88 4.78 -20.55
C TYR A 130 5.08 3.89 -20.23
N HIS A 131 6.06 4.46 -19.50
CA HIS A 131 7.24 3.76 -19.03
C HIS A 131 7.36 3.90 -17.52
N LEU A 132 7.03 2.84 -16.80
CA LEU A 132 7.00 2.81 -15.35
C LEU A 132 8.36 2.35 -14.80
N GLU A 133 9.08 3.21 -14.12
CA GLU A 133 10.27 2.86 -13.36
C GLU A 133 9.87 2.14 -12.06
N VAL A 134 10.55 1.04 -11.74
CA VAL A 134 10.28 0.24 -10.55
C VAL A 134 11.22 0.64 -9.44
N ILE A 135 10.67 1.07 -8.31
CA ILE A 135 11.45 1.58 -7.17
C ILE A 135 11.16 0.72 -5.95
N HIS A 136 12.15 -0.05 -5.48
CA HIS A 136 12.03 -0.77 -4.22
C HIS A 136 11.81 0.21 -3.07
N SER A 137 10.71 0.04 -2.35
CA SER A 137 10.18 1.02 -1.40
C SER A 137 9.71 0.34 -0.09
N PRO A 138 10.61 -0.35 0.61
CA PRO A 138 10.27 -1.12 1.80
C PRO A 138 9.85 -0.24 2.98
N GLY A 139 9.19 -0.89 3.95
CA GLY A 139 8.75 -0.26 5.19
C GLY A 139 7.32 -0.63 5.57
N HIS A 140 6.36 -0.56 4.62
CA HIS A 140 5.03 -1.14 4.74
C HIS A 140 5.09 -2.67 4.63
N ALA A 141 5.86 -3.16 3.68
CA ALA A 141 6.27 -4.56 3.53
C ALA A 141 7.70 -4.60 2.95
N GLU A 142 8.44 -5.68 3.16
CA GLU A 142 9.82 -5.80 2.66
C GLU A 142 9.90 -5.90 1.14
N ASP A 143 8.87 -6.47 0.52
CA ASP A 143 8.72 -6.66 -0.92
C ASP A 143 8.06 -5.46 -1.63
N HIS A 144 7.73 -4.39 -0.90
CA HIS A 144 6.97 -3.28 -1.46
C HIS A 144 7.76 -2.53 -2.52
N ILE A 145 7.09 -2.22 -3.65
CA ILE A 145 7.59 -1.37 -4.72
C ILE A 145 6.62 -0.21 -5.01
N CYS A 146 7.18 0.92 -5.37
CA CYS A 146 6.47 2.02 -6.02
C CYS A 146 6.78 2.00 -7.53
N LEU A 147 5.88 2.59 -8.33
CA LEU A 147 6.07 2.73 -9.76
C LEU A 147 6.04 4.22 -10.11
N TYR A 148 7.02 4.68 -10.86
CA TYR A 148 7.14 6.09 -11.23
C TYR A 148 7.12 6.25 -12.75
N GLU A 149 6.26 7.14 -13.23
CA GLU A 149 6.21 7.56 -14.65
C GLU A 149 6.77 8.97 -14.75
N PRO A 150 7.99 9.14 -15.31
CA PRO A 150 8.72 10.42 -15.24
C PRO A 150 8.13 11.52 -16.12
N ASP A 151 7.61 11.19 -17.31
CA ASP A 151 7.08 12.19 -18.26
C ASP A 151 5.76 12.79 -17.76
N LYS A 152 4.93 11.98 -17.09
CA LYS A 152 3.67 12.38 -16.48
C LYS A 152 3.82 12.80 -15.02
N LYS A 153 4.97 12.50 -14.42
CA LYS A 153 5.27 12.75 -13.00
C LYS A 153 4.26 12.08 -12.07
N TRP A 154 3.84 10.87 -12.45
CA TRP A 154 2.94 10.04 -11.66
C TRP A 154 3.72 9.11 -10.75
N LEU A 155 3.28 8.98 -9.51
CA LEU A 155 3.83 8.02 -8.57
C LEU A 155 2.72 7.12 -8.04
N PHE A 156 2.79 5.82 -8.34
CA PHE A 156 1.95 4.79 -7.76
C PHE A 156 2.62 4.28 -6.50
N THR A 157 1.99 4.49 -5.35
CA THR A 157 2.65 4.31 -4.05
C THR A 157 2.22 3.05 -3.32
N GLY A 158 1.37 2.20 -3.91
CA GLY A 158 0.81 1.11 -3.15
C GLY A 158 0.27 1.61 -1.81
N ASP A 159 0.69 0.97 -0.73
CA ASP A 159 0.29 1.32 0.64
C ASP A 159 1.34 2.14 1.40
N LEU A 160 2.38 2.61 0.73
CA LEU A 160 3.41 3.42 1.40
C LEU A 160 2.91 4.83 1.79
N PHE A 161 2.12 5.49 0.92
CA PHE A 161 1.67 6.86 1.18
C PHE A 161 0.46 6.92 2.12
N CYS A 162 -0.61 6.21 1.86
CA CYS A 162 -1.85 6.09 2.66
C CYS A 162 -2.45 7.41 3.18
N GLY A 163 -2.06 8.56 2.60
CA GLY A 163 -2.45 9.91 3.03
C GLY A 163 -1.43 10.59 3.94
N THR A 164 -1.68 11.87 4.25
CA THR A 164 -0.72 12.74 4.97
C THR A 164 -0.67 12.51 6.47
N ASN A 165 -1.74 11.98 7.07
CA ASN A 165 -1.79 11.65 8.50
C ASN A 165 -1.19 10.26 8.74
N PHE A 166 -0.44 10.12 9.81
CA PHE A 166 0.13 8.84 10.21
C PHE A 166 -0.17 8.60 11.70
N VAL A 167 -1.00 7.61 11.99
CA VAL A 167 -1.50 7.38 13.36
C VAL A 167 -1.36 5.93 13.78
N TYR A 168 -1.59 4.99 12.86
CA TYR A 168 -1.59 3.56 13.12
C TYR A 168 -0.52 2.87 12.31
N LEU A 169 0.04 1.82 12.90
CA LEU A 169 0.96 0.91 12.24
C LEU A 169 0.52 -0.54 12.47
N ARG A 170 0.72 -1.38 11.49
CA ARG A 170 0.64 -2.84 11.67
C ARG A 170 1.87 -3.30 12.45
N GLN A 171 1.81 -4.48 13.06
CA GLN A 171 2.94 -5.02 13.82
C GLN A 171 4.16 -5.34 12.95
N ASP A 172 3.92 -5.65 11.69
CA ASP A 172 4.92 -6.04 10.69
C ASP A 172 5.50 -4.85 9.90
N GLU A 173 4.99 -3.63 10.11
CA GLU A 173 5.47 -2.42 9.45
C GLU A 173 6.63 -1.75 10.23
N ASN A 174 7.52 -1.11 9.48
CA ASN A 174 8.66 -0.37 10.02
C ASN A 174 8.53 1.13 9.76
N TYR A 175 8.22 1.89 10.83
CA TYR A 175 8.01 3.34 10.75
C TYR A 175 9.20 4.11 10.18
N LEU A 176 10.41 3.81 10.65
CA LEU A 176 11.60 4.57 10.24
C LEU A 176 11.98 4.23 8.80
N GLN A 177 11.79 2.97 8.39
CA GLN A 177 12.02 2.55 7.02
C GLN A 177 11.01 3.19 6.05
N ILE A 178 9.72 3.27 6.43
CA ILE A 178 8.70 4.02 5.68
C ILE A 178 9.15 5.47 5.50
N LEU A 179 9.56 6.14 6.59
CA LEU A 179 10.00 7.53 6.55
C LEU A 179 11.21 7.73 5.63
N ASP A 180 12.21 6.84 5.71
CA ASP A 180 13.41 6.91 4.88
C ASP A 180 13.08 6.67 3.38
N THR A 181 12.19 5.73 3.10
CA THR A 181 11.70 5.47 1.74
C THR A 181 10.94 6.68 1.17
N LEU A 182 10.03 7.27 1.96
CA LEU A 182 9.32 8.49 1.54
C LEU A 182 10.28 9.65 1.24
N LYS A 183 11.35 9.81 2.04
CA LYS A 183 12.39 10.82 1.78
C LYS A 183 13.13 10.57 0.48
N LYS A 184 13.49 9.33 0.16
CA LYS A 184 14.10 8.98 -1.14
C LYS A 184 13.17 9.33 -2.30
N LEU A 185 11.88 8.96 -2.19
CA LEU A 185 10.89 9.29 -3.21
C LEU A 185 10.66 10.80 -3.37
N SER A 186 10.84 11.60 -2.32
CA SER A 186 10.66 13.05 -2.38
C SER A 186 11.69 13.77 -3.28
N ALA A 187 12.76 13.10 -3.68
CA ALA A 187 13.71 13.62 -4.68
C ALA A 187 13.15 13.59 -6.12
N LEU A 188 12.10 12.80 -6.36
CA LEU A 188 11.44 12.72 -7.67
C LEU A 188 10.58 13.97 -7.93
N ASN A 189 10.33 14.23 -9.22
CA ASN A 189 9.40 15.28 -9.63
C ASN A 189 7.99 14.70 -9.72
N ILE A 190 7.21 14.82 -8.64
CA ILE A 190 5.89 14.19 -8.50
C ILE A 190 4.80 15.25 -8.58
N GLU A 191 3.89 15.12 -9.55
CA GLU A 191 2.68 15.95 -9.65
C GLU A 191 1.48 15.20 -9.07
N THR A 192 1.28 13.94 -9.46
CA THR A 192 0.14 13.14 -9.01
C THR A 192 0.61 11.87 -8.31
N ILE A 193 0.02 11.58 -7.15
CA ILE A 193 0.18 10.30 -6.45
C ILE A 193 -1.09 9.47 -6.66
N PHE A 194 -0.90 8.22 -7.09
CA PHE A 194 -1.92 7.18 -7.12
C PHE A 194 -1.70 6.24 -5.94
N CYS A 195 -2.63 6.22 -5.00
CA CYS A 195 -2.50 5.50 -3.73
C CYS A 195 -3.66 4.52 -3.56
N ASN A 196 -3.37 3.28 -3.20
CA ASN A 196 -4.38 2.23 -3.10
C ASN A 196 -5.47 2.51 -2.05
N LEU A 197 -5.20 3.35 -1.05
CA LEU A 197 -6.22 3.74 -0.04
C LEU A 197 -6.90 5.09 -0.31
N LYS A 198 -6.25 6.01 -1.04
CA LYS A 198 -6.74 7.39 -1.24
C LYS A 198 -7.16 7.67 -2.68
N GLY A 199 -6.89 6.76 -3.60
CA GLY A 199 -7.08 7.00 -5.01
C GLY A 199 -6.07 8.02 -5.52
N VAL A 200 -6.55 9.14 -6.07
CA VAL A 200 -5.70 10.17 -6.67
C VAL A 200 -5.47 11.33 -5.71
N VAL A 201 -4.22 11.72 -5.57
CA VAL A 201 -3.79 12.85 -4.75
C VAL A 201 -3.01 13.81 -5.64
N GLN A 202 -3.59 14.96 -5.89
CA GLN A 202 -2.95 16.05 -6.63
C GLN A 202 -1.90 16.74 -5.75
N ASP A 203 -1.04 17.56 -6.38
CA ASP A 203 0.08 18.22 -5.69
C ASP A 203 0.96 17.22 -4.94
N GLY A 204 1.28 16.10 -5.59
CA GLY A 204 1.94 14.94 -5.00
C GLY A 204 3.19 15.27 -4.20
N LYS A 205 4.02 16.19 -4.70
CA LYS A 205 5.23 16.66 -4.00
C LYS A 205 4.91 17.36 -2.68
N ILE A 206 3.86 18.19 -2.66
CA ILE A 206 3.41 18.89 -1.44
C ILE A 206 2.81 17.89 -0.45
N ALA A 207 1.98 16.96 -0.94
CA ALA A 207 1.37 15.92 -0.11
C ALA A 207 2.43 15.02 0.54
N LEU A 208 3.45 14.62 -0.22
CA LEU A 208 4.56 13.80 0.26
C LEU A 208 5.39 14.55 1.30
N ALA A 209 5.75 15.81 1.05
CA ALA A 209 6.47 16.65 2.00
C ALA A 209 5.69 16.82 3.32
N LYS A 210 4.37 17.02 3.24
CA LYS A 210 3.50 17.10 4.41
C LYS A 210 3.48 15.80 5.21
N LYS A 211 3.42 14.63 4.54
CA LYS A 211 3.50 13.33 5.22
C LYS A 211 4.84 13.16 5.93
N ILE A 212 5.95 13.41 5.24
CA ILE A 212 7.30 13.34 5.81
C ILE A 212 7.41 14.22 7.06
N SER A 213 7.02 15.49 6.95
CA SER A 213 7.05 16.44 8.09
C SER A 213 6.18 15.96 9.26
N THR A 214 5.01 15.38 8.99
CA THR A 214 4.14 14.81 10.04
C THR A 214 4.83 13.64 10.75
N MET A 215 5.44 12.74 10.00
CA MET A 215 6.16 11.59 10.53
C MET A 215 7.41 12.02 11.30
N GLU A 216 8.19 12.98 10.80
CA GLU A 216 9.37 13.50 11.50
C GLU A 216 9.00 14.11 12.86
N ARG A 217 7.97 14.95 12.89
CA ARG A 217 7.48 15.53 14.16
C ARG A 217 7.06 14.45 15.16
N LEU A 218 6.30 13.45 14.72
CA LEU A 218 5.87 12.36 15.60
C LEU A 218 7.08 11.57 16.14
N ARG A 219 8.04 11.23 15.27
CA ARG A 219 9.30 10.58 15.69
C ARG A 219 10.03 11.39 16.75
N ASP A 220 10.22 12.68 16.52
CA ASP A 220 10.96 13.56 17.41
C ASP A 220 10.24 13.75 18.75
N ASP A 221 8.92 13.84 18.74
CA ASP A 221 8.11 13.89 19.97
C ASP A 221 8.22 12.59 20.77
N VAL A 222 8.20 11.43 20.12
CA VAL A 222 8.37 10.11 20.76
C VAL A 222 9.75 10.03 21.42
N PHE A 223 10.83 10.36 20.72
CA PHE A 223 12.18 10.33 21.28
C PHE A 223 12.35 11.33 22.42
N ARG A 224 11.83 12.55 22.29
CA ARG A 224 11.87 13.56 23.35
C ARG A 224 11.18 13.09 24.63
N LEU A 225 10.04 12.40 24.52
CA LEU A 225 9.29 11.88 25.67
C LEU A 225 9.99 10.65 26.29
N ARG A 226 10.59 9.79 25.48
CA ARG A 226 11.45 8.68 25.94
C ARG A 226 12.61 9.21 26.77
N ASP A 227 13.32 10.26 26.30
CA ASP A 227 14.49 10.84 26.97
C ASP A 227 14.10 11.52 28.29
N ARG A 228 12.79 11.82 28.48
CA ARG A 228 12.20 12.26 29.76
C ARG A 228 11.78 11.10 30.67
N GLY A 229 12.07 9.86 30.32
CA GLY A 229 11.76 8.66 31.09
C GLY A 229 10.33 8.18 31.06
N LEU A 230 9.53 8.60 30.09
CA LEU A 230 8.15 8.10 29.96
C LEU A 230 8.13 6.68 29.38
N SER A 231 7.21 5.85 29.91
CA SER A 231 6.96 4.51 29.34
C SER A 231 6.34 4.62 27.93
N PRO A 232 6.52 3.60 27.06
CA PRO A 232 5.94 3.60 25.72
C PRO A 232 4.44 3.87 25.70
N GLN A 233 3.68 3.31 26.65
CA GLN A 233 2.23 3.50 26.77
C GLN A 233 1.85 4.95 27.10
N ARG A 234 2.63 5.61 27.98
CA ARG A 234 2.44 7.03 28.31
C ARG A 234 2.83 7.93 27.13
N ILE A 235 3.88 7.57 26.39
CA ILE A 235 4.26 8.26 25.15
C ILE A 235 3.11 8.19 24.15
N ARG A 236 2.62 6.98 23.83
CA ARG A 236 1.49 6.80 22.92
C ARG A 236 0.29 7.67 23.34
N GLN A 237 -0.08 7.64 24.62
CA GLN A 237 -1.21 8.42 25.11
C GLN A 237 -1.05 9.93 24.91
N LYS A 238 0.19 10.44 25.02
CA LYS A 238 0.47 11.87 24.84
C LYS A 238 0.49 12.29 23.37
N VAL A 239 1.08 11.48 22.48
CA VAL A 239 1.28 11.89 21.08
C VAL A 239 0.14 11.43 20.14
N LEU A 240 -0.52 10.30 20.43
CA LEU A 240 -1.55 9.69 19.57
C LEU A 240 -2.90 9.47 20.28
N GLY A 241 -2.97 9.74 21.59
CA GLY A 241 -4.17 9.52 22.39
C GLY A 241 -4.39 8.05 22.77
N ARG A 242 -5.62 7.73 23.18
CA ARG A 242 -6.02 6.34 23.52
C ARG A 242 -6.20 5.51 22.26
N GLU A 243 -6.07 4.17 22.43
CA GLU A 243 -6.50 3.23 21.40
C GLU A 243 -8.01 3.37 21.16
N ASP A 244 -8.45 3.03 19.96
CA ASP A 244 -9.85 3.13 19.54
C ASP A 244 -10.38 1.79 19.01
N ALA A 245 -11.60 1.81 18.46
CA ALA A 245 -12.27 0.63 17.96
C ALA A 245 -11.44 -0.20 16.97
N ARG A 246 -10.54 0.43 16.21
CA ARG A 246 -9.67 -0.26 15.25
C ARG A 246 -8.72 -1.22 15.94
N HIS A 247 -8.07 -0.80 17.02
CA HIS A 247 -7.21 -1.66 17.84
C HIS A 247 -7.96 -2.91 18.34
N PHE A 248 -9.17 -2.73 18.85
CA PHE A 248 -9.97 -3.84 19.38
C PHE A 248 -10.45 -4.78 18.26
N PHE A 249 -10.91 -4.23 17.14
CA PHE A 249 -11.36 -5.01 15.97
C PHE A 249 -10.23 -5.86 15.38
N THR A 250 -9.00 -5.32 15.32
CA THR A 250 -7.84 -6.01 14.78
C THR A 250 -7.04 -6.79 15.82
N ARG A 251 -7.49 -6.82 17.07
CA ARG A 251 -6.81 -7.45 18.22
C ARG A 251 -5.36 -6.95 18.37
N GLY A 252 -5.15 -5.65 18.18
CA GLY A 252 -3.85 -5.01 18.32
C GLY A 252 -2.93 -5.12 17.11
N HIS A 253 -3.29 -5.86 16.07
CA HIS A 253 -2.49 -5.92 14.84
C HIS A 253 -2.33 -4.52 14.21
N TYR A 254 -3.38 -3.73 14.18
CA TYR A 254 -3.37 -2.30 13.83
C TYR A 254 -3.52 -1.47 15.11
N SER A 255 -2.47 -0.75 15.53
CA SER A 255 -2.55 0.04 16.76
C SER A 255 -1.67 1.30 16.72
N LYS A 256 -2.02 2.26 17.56
CA LYS A 256 -1.20 3.44 17.84
C LYS A 256 0.05 3.07 18.65
N GLN A 257 -0.06 2.01 19.47
CA GLN A 257 1.08 1.52 20.24
C GLN A 257 2.16 0.96 19.32
N ASN A 258 1.80 0.21 18.27
CA ASN A 258 2.76 -0.29 17.29
C ASN A 258 3.55 0.84 16.62
N THR A 259 2.90 2.00 16.37
CA THR A 259 3.57 3.18 15.83
C THR A 259 4.68 3.68 16.78
N VAL A 260 4.36 3.81 18.06
CA VAL A 260 5.34 4.24 19.06
C VAL A 260 6.45 3.21 19.26
N ASP A 261 6.09 1.94 19.34
CA ASP A 261 7.06 0.85 19.57
C ASP A 261 8.01 0.71 18.37
N SER A 262 7.50 0.83 17.13
CA SER A 262 8.31 0.82 15.91
C SER A 262 9.29 2.02 15.87
N ILE A 263 8.87 3.22 16.29
CA ILE A 263 9.76 4.38 16.42
C ILE A 263 10.84 4.11 17.48
N LEU A 264 10.46 3.57 18.63
CA LEU A 264 11.38 3.34 19.76
C LEU A 264 12.38 2.21 19.50
N SER A 265 12.05 1.24 18.65
CA SER A 265 12.95 0.15 18.24
C SER A 265 14.11 0.64 17.36
N GLY A 266 13.97 1.81 16.73
CA GLY A 266 14.99 2.41 15.90
C GLY A 266 15.97 3.29 16.69
N LYS A 267 17.14 3.55 16.11
CA LYS A 267 18.11 4.51 16.67
C LYS A 267 17.70 5.94 16.30
N ARG A 268 17.88 6.88 17.25
CA ARG A 268 17.73 8.31 16.94
C ARG A 268 18.73 8.70 15.85
N PRO A 269 18.31 9.39 14.77
CA PRO A 269 19.27 9.94 13.81
C PRO A 269 20.26 10.84 14.57
N ALA A 270 21.55 10.75 14.23
CA ALA A 270 22.55 11.68 14.76
C ALA A 270 22.14 13.11 14.42
N ASN A 271 22.15 14.01 15.41
CA ASN A 271 21.93 15.43 15.15
C ASN A 271 22.98 15.88 14.12
N ARG A 272 22.56 16.34 12.98
CA ARG A 272 23.38 17.10 12.02
C ARG A 272 23.41 18.55 12.44
#